data_1393760a1655d53ade2e1154036e73b2
#
_entry.id   1393760a1655d53ade2e1154036e73b2
#
_cell.length_a   1.000
_cell.length_b   1.000
_cell.length_c   1.000
_cell.angle_alpha   90.00
_cell.angle_beta   90.00
_cell.angle_gamma   90.00
#
_symmetry.space_group_name_H-M   'P 1'
#
loop_
_entity.id
_entity.type
_entity.pdbx_description
1 polymer ?
#
loop_
_entity_poly.entity_id
_entity_poly.type
_entity_poly.pdbx_seq_one_letter_code
_entity_poly.pdbx_strand_id
1 'polypeptide(L)'
;MKFVKEIAPYLIIIVLVVLIRTFIITPVRVDGLSMYPTLKNGEILLLKKYDRSFDRFDIVVVKYGNTKIVKRIIGLPGDNLKFVNNKLYINGKEIEEPFLSASVITNDFDINKFNIDKIPDGYYFVMGDNRTNSTDSRIIGVVPSKNILGITDFSLFPFNTFGKVK
;
A
#
# COMPACT_ATOMS: atom_id res chain seq x y z
N MET A 1 1.53 -24.83 42.67
CA MET A 1 0.26 -24.29 42.15
C MET A 1 0.09 -22.78 42.29
N LYS A 2 0.54 -22.11 43.37
CA LYS A 2 0.44 -20.62 43.49
C LYS A 2 1.23 -19.88 42.40
N PHE A 3 2.47 -20.25 42.15
CA PHE A 3 3.35 -19.65 41.16
C PHE A 3 2.79 -19.66 39.72
N VAL A 4 2.13 -20.78 39.34
CA VAL A 4 1.49 -20.87 38.01
C VAL A 4 0.32 -19.91 37.88
N LYS A 5 -0.48 -19.72 38.94
CA LYS A 5 -1.61 -18.79 38.97
C LYS A 5 -1.15 -17.31 38.87
N GLU A 6 0.02 -17.00 39.41
CA GLU A 6 0.59 -15.65 39.35
C GLU A 6 1.18 -15.33 37.98
N ILE A 7 1.76 -16.31 37.27
CA ILE A 7 2.37 -16.11 35.96
C ILE A 7 1.38 -16.24 34.80
N ALA A 8 0.33 -17.05 34.95
CA ALA A 8 -0.64 -17.31 33.88
C ALA A 8 -1.22 -16.03 33.21
N PRO A 9 -1.62 -14.97 33.95
CA PRO A 9 -2.14 -13.76 33.29
C PRO A 9 -1.11 -13.07 32.42
N TYR A 10 0.15 -13.06 32.78
CA TYR A 10 1.22 -12.46 31.97
C TYR A 10 1.47 -13.26 30.70
N LEU A 11 1.43 -14.60 30.78
CA LEU A 11 1.56 -15.46 29.60
C LEU A 11 0.36 -15.26 28.65
N ILE A 12 -0.85 -15.13 29.17
CA ILE A 12 -2.03 -14.85 28.36
C ILE A 12 -1.89 -13.52 27.62
N ILE A 13 -1.44 -12.46 28.29
CA ILE A 13 -1.21 -11.16 27.68
C ILE A 13 -0.17 -11.25 26.56
N ILE A 14 0.95 -11.92 26.81
CA ILE A 14 2.02 -12.10 25.81
C ILE A 14 1.47 -12.83 24.58
N VAL A 15 0.76 -13.95 24.80
CA VAL A 15 0.15 -14.72 23.69
C VAL A 15 -0.84 -13.85 22.92
N LEU A 16 -1.69 -13.08 23.60
CA LEU A 16 -2.64 -12.19 22.96
C LEU A 16 -1.95 -11.13 22.10
N VAL A 17 -0.91 -10.49 22.64
CA VAL A 17 -0.11 -9.48 21.88
C VAL A 17 0.54 -10.11 20.66
N VAL A 18 1.10 -11.32 20.79
CA VAL A 18 1.70 -12.05 19.65
C VAL A 18 0.64 -12.38 18.60
N LEU A 19 -0.54 -12.82 19.00
CA LEU A 19 -1.65 -13.13 18.07
C LEU A 19 -2.12 -11.87 17.34
N ILE A 20 -2.36 -10.77 18.06
CA ILE A 20 -2.76 -9.49 17.48
C ILE A 20 -1.72 -9.03 16.45
N ARG A 21 -0.43 -9.02 16.82
CA ARG A 21 0.66 -8.61 15.94
C ARG A 21 0.79 -9.50 14.71
N THR A 22 0.59 -10.80 14.88
CA THR A 22 0.76 -11.76 13.78
C THR A 22 -0.38 -11.70 12.77
N PHE A 23 -1.61 -11.60 13.24
CA PHE A 23 -2.80 -11.78 12.39
C PHE A 23 -3.58 -10.51 12.10
N ILE A 24 -3.51 -9.50 12.97
CA ILE A 24 -4.39 -8.34 12.87
C ILE A 24 -3.62 -7.09 12.41
N ILE A 25 -2.61 -6.64 13.18
CA ILE A 25 -1.92 -5.38 12.92
C ILE A 25 -0.41 -5.53 13.14
N THR A 26 0.36 -4.84 12.31
CA THR A 26 1.84 -4.81 12.45
C THR A 26 2.36 -3.43 12.12
N PRO A 27 3.25 -2.83 12.95
CA PRO A 27 3.96 -1.62 12.55
C PRO A 27 4.91 -1.92 11.38
N VAL A 28 4.88 -1.05 10.36
CA VAL A 28 5.76 -1.11 9.19
C VAL A 28 6.45 0.23 9.03
N ARG A 29 7.77 0.21 8.89
CA ARG A 29 8.56 1.40 8.60
C ARG A 29 8.54 1.68 7.10
N VAL A 30 8.38 2.95 6.74
CA VAL A 30 8.53 3.44 5.37
C VAL A 30 10.01 3.61 5.08
N ASP A 31 10.50 2.86 4.10
CA ASP A 31 11.86 2.98 3.61
C ASP A 31 11.85 3.55 2.18
N GLY A 32 12.50 4.70 2.01
CA GLY A 32 12.60 5.40 0.73
C GLY A 32 11.61 6.55 0.56
N LEU A 33 11.65 7.15 -0.63
CA LEU A 33 10.94 8.38 -0.97
C LEU A 33 9.82 8.17 -1.98
N SER A 34 9.50 6.92 -2.31
CA SER A 34 8.55 6.61 -3.40
C SER A 34 7.10 7.05 -3.13
N MET A 35 6.75 7.29 -1.87
CA MET A 35 5.42 7.79 -1.45
C MET A 35 5.44 9.25 -1.02
N TYR A 36 6.57 9.96 -1.20
CA TYR A 36 6.67 11.39 -0.89
C TYR A 36 5.78 12.21 -1.86
N PRO A 37 5.06 13.24 -1.41
CA PRO A 37 5.07 13.82 -0.06
C PRO A 37 4.10 13.17 0.94
N THR A 38 3.23 12.26 0.50
CA THR A 38 2.18 11.63 1.33
C THR A 38 2.78 10.91 2.53
N LEU A 39 3.86 10.15 2.30
CA LEU A 39 4.63 9.47 3.34
C LEU A 39 6.10 9.86 3.25
N LYS A 40 6.71 10.06 4.40
CA LYS A 40 8.14 10.39 4.49
C LYS A 40 8.96 9.18 4.89
N ASN A 41 10.22 9.16 4.46
CA ASN A 41 11.15 8.13 4.88
C ASN A 41 11.29 8.08 6.42
N GLY A 42 11.25 6.89 6.98
CA GLY A 42 11.34 6.65 8.42
C GLY A 42 10.01 6.67 9.17
N GLU A 43 8.89 7.05 8.55
CA GLU A 43 7.57 6.96 9.17
C GLU A 43 7.22 5.51 9.54
N ILE A 44 6.50 5.34 10.65
CA ILE A 44 5.98 4.04 11.09
C ILE A 44 4.49 4.03 10.89
N LEU A 45 4.03 3.15 10.04
CA LEU A 45 2.62 2.97 9.69
C LEU A 45 2.04 1.73 10.37
N LEU A 46 0.73 1.73 10.54
CA LEU A 46 -0.02 0.59 11.04
C LEU A 46 -0.57 -0.24 9.86
N LEU A 47 0.01 -1.40 9.62
CA LEU A 47 -0.46 -2.35 8.62
C LEU A 47 -1.62 -3.16 9.16
N LYS A 48 -2.79 -3.07 8.53
CA LYS A 48 -3.99 -3.88 8.78
C LYS A 48 -3.95 -5.11 7.86
N LYS A 49 -3.83 -6.30 8.44
CA LYS A 49 -3.69 -7.57 7.69
C LYS A 49 -5.02 -8.28 7.47
N TYR A 50 -6.02 -7.98 8.28
CA TYR A 50 -7.32 -8.63 8.26
C TYR A 50 -8.20 -8.18 7.10
N ASP A 51 -7.97 -6.96 6.60
CA ASP A 51 -8.72 -6.41 5.48
C ASP A 51 -8.04 -6.80 4.17
N ARG A 52 -8.76 -7.55 3.34
CA ARG A 52 -8.35 -8.02 2.02
C ARG A 52 -9.22 -7.49 0.90
N SER A 53 -10.17 -6.60 1.22
CA SER A 53 -10.92 -5.82 0.27
C SER A 53 -10.13 -4.55 -0.04
N PHE A 54 -9.56 -4.48 -1.23
CA PHE A 54 -8.70 -3.37 -1.64
C PHE A 54 -9.46 -2.46 -2.58
N ASP A 55 -9.57 -1.20 -2.19
CA ASP A 55 -10.20 -0.15 -3.00
C ASP A 55 -9.16 0.68 -3.77
N ARG A 56 -9.64 1.39 -4.79
CA ARG A 56 -8.80 2.35 -5.49
C ARG A 56 -8.36 3.45 -4.54
N PHE A 57 -7.07 3.77 -4.62
CA PHE A 57 -6.35 4.74 -3.80
C PHE A 57 -5.98 4.29 -2.39
N ASP A 58 -6.29 3.06 -2.01
CA ASP A 58 -5.73 2.50 -0.78
C ASP A 58 -4.21 2.48 -0.82
N ILE A 59 -3.59 2.83 0.31
CA ILE A 59 -2.15 2.66 0.50
C ILE A 59 -1.92 1.25 1.05
N VAL A 60 -1.12 0.48 0.35
CA VAL A 60 -0.87 -0.93 0.65
C VAL A 60 0.60 -1.22 0.83
N VAL A 61 0.90 -2.24 1.62
CA VAL A 61 2.24 -2.82 1.72
C VAL A 61 2.31 -4.04 0.83
N VAL A 62 3.23 -4.03 -0.11
CA VAL A 62 3.43 -5.09 -1.10
C VAL A 62 4.74 -5.82 -0.82
N LYS A 63 4.71 -7.16 -0.87
CA LYS A 63 5.91 -7.98 -0.87
C LYS A 63 6.48 -8.00 -2.30
N TYR A 64 7.71 -7.53 -2.46
CA TYR A 64 8.43 -7.52 -3.73
C TYR A 64 9.82 -8.16 -3.53
N GLY A 65 9.99 -9.36 -4.07
CA GLY A 65 11.17 -10.17 -3.78
C GLY A 65 11.34 -10.42 -2.27
N ASN A 66 12.50 -10.05 -1.74
CA ASN A 66 12.81 -10.15 -0.32
C ASN A 66 12.49 -8.86 0.47
N THR A 67 11.93 -7.85 -0.18
CA THR A 67 11.64 -6.56 0.44
C THR A 67 10.12 -6.31 0.55
N LYS A 68 9.77 -5.27 1.29
CA LYS A 68 8.40 -4.74 1.36
C LYS A 68 8.44 -3.32 0.84
N ILE A 69 7.52 -2.99 -0.04
CA ILE A 69 7.35 -1.64 -0.58
C ILE A 69 5.97 -1.11 -0.23
N VAL A 70 5.88 0.17 0.04
CA VAL A 70 4.60 0.86 0.27
C VAL A 70 4.21 1.56 -1.03
N LYS A 71 2.98 1.33 -1.49
CA LYS A 71 2.44 1.88 -2.74
C LYS A 71 0.96 2.18 -2.60
N ARG A 72 0.42 2.95 -3.54
CA ARG A 72 -1.01 3.22 -3.67
C ARG A 72 -1.62 2.41 -4.79
N ILE A 73 -2.80 1.83 -4.56
CA ILE A 73 -3.57 1.15 -5.61
C ILE A 73 -4.14 2.19 -6.56
N ILE A 74 -3.81 2.08 -7.84
CA ILE A 74 -4.33 2.94 -8.90
C ILE A 74 -5.29 2.19 -9.81
N GLY A 75 -5.03 0.93 -10.10
CA GLY A 75 -5.88 0.08 -10.92
C GLY A 75 -6.37 -1.15 -10.18
N LEU A 76 -7.64 -1.47 -10.37
CA LEU A 76 -8.33 -2.64 -9.82
C LEU A 76 -8.45 -3.74 -10.89
N PRO A 77 -8.75 -5.00 -10.51
CA PRO A 77 -9.05 -6.06 -11.45
C PRO A 77 -10.12 -5.62 -12.46
N GLY A 78 -9.92 -5.91 -13.75
CA GLY A 78 -10.81 -5.54 -14.85
C GLY A 78 -10.61 -4.15 -15.43
N ASP A 79 -9.78 -3.30 -14.82
CA ASP A 79 -9.49 -1.96 -15.36
C ASP A 79 -8.57 -2.01 -16.58
N ASN A 80 -8.91 -1.24 -17.60
CA ASN A 80 -7.99 -0.73 -18.60
C ASN A 80 -7.43 0.61 -18.09
N LEU A 81 -6.11 0.73 -17.97
CA LEU A 81 -5.45 1.88 -17.32
C LEU A 81 -4.43 2.53 -18.26
N LYS A 82 -4.54 3.84 -18.39
CA LYS A 82 -3.50 4.64 -19.08
C LYS A 82 -3.34 6.03 -18.46
N PHE A 83 -2.16 6.59 -18.64
CA PHE A 83 -1.84 7.99 -18.37
C PHE A 83 -1.59 8.69 -19.70
N VAL A 84 -2.24 9.81 -19.92
CA VAL A 84 -2.05 10.67 -21.11
C VAL A 84 -2.04 12.13 -20.66
N ASN A 85 -1.01 12.87 -21.02
CA ASN A 85 -0.85 14.27 -20.65
C ASN A 85 -1.05 14.53 -19.14
N ASN A 86 -0.39 13.72 -18.30
CA ASN A 86 -0.46 13.82 -16.83
C ASN A 86 -1.83 13.47 -16.20
N LYS A 87 -2.75 12.86 -16.95
CA LYS A 87 -4.09 12.49 -16.48
C LYS A 87 -4.27 10.98 -16.48
N LEU A 88 -4.88 10.46 -15.41
CA LEU A 88 -5.25 9.07 -15.29
C LEU A 88 -6.57 8.79 -16.00
N TYR A 89 -6.57 7.79 -16.86
CA TYR A 89 -7.78 7.25 -17.50
C TYR A 89 -7.99 5.80 -17.08
N ILE A 90 -9.18 5.50 -16.59
CA ILE A 90 -9.62 4.14 -16.27
C ILE A 90 -10.85 3.83 -17.12
N ASN A 91 -10.74 2.76 -17.90
CA ASN A 91 -11.81 2.34 -18.82
C ASN A 91 -12.29 3.49 -19.75
N GLY A 92 -11.34 4.33 -20.18
CA GLY A 92 -11.59 5.48 -21.04
C GLY A 92 -12.12 6.75 -20.35
N LYS A 93 -12.39 6.70 -19.04
CA LYS A 93 -12.87 7.84 -18.25
C LYS A 93 -11.73 8.46 -17.46
N GLU A 94 -11.62 9.79 -17.50
CA GLU A 94 -10.67 10.53 -16.66
C GLU A 94 -11.02 10.39 -15.17
N ILE A 95 -10.04 10.06 -14.35
CA ILE A 95 -10.14 9.90 -12.90
C ILE A 95 -9.19 10.87 -12.22
N GLU A 96 -9.73 11.70 -11.34
CA GLU A 96 -8.91 12.61 -10.53
C GLU A 96 -8.10 11.85 -9.48
N GLU A 97 -6.91 12.35 -9.19
CA GLU A 97 -6.00 11.82 -8.16
C GLU A 97 -5.81 12.86 -7.05
N PRO A 98 -6.79 13.01 -6.14
CA PRO A 98 -6.85 14.12 -5.17
C PRO A 98 -5.73 14.12 -4.13
N PHE A 99 -4.98 13.05 -4.01
CA PHE A 99 -3.83 12.92 -3.11
C PHE A 99 -2.53 13.47 -3.71
N LEU A 100 -2.52 13.80 -5.01
CA LEU A 100 -1.37 14.40 -5.67
C LEU A 100 -1.50 15.93 -5.71
N SER A 101 -0.37 16.62 -5.55
CA SER A 101 -0.35 18.05 -5.84
C SER A 101 -0.33 18.29 -7.35
N ALA A 102 -0.84 19.46 -7.79
CA ALA A 102 -0.87 19.83 -9.19
C ALA A 102 0.53 19.91 -9.86
N SER A 103 1.59 19.99 -9.07
CA SER A 103 2.98 20.03 -9.55
C SER A 103 3.56 18.65 -9.85
N VAL A 104 2.89 17.56 -9.44
CA VAL A 104 3.37 16.22 -9.72
C VAL A 104 3.10 15.85 -11.17
N ILE A 105 4.14 15.41 -11.86
CA ILE A 105 4.06 14.98 -13.26
C ILE A 105 4.12 13.47 -13.33
N THR A 106 3.12 12.87 -14.00
CA THR A 106 3.10 11.46 -14.34
C THR A 106 3.32 11.32 -15.85
N ASN A 107 4.38 10.65 -16.24
CA ASN A 107 4.66 10.39 -17.66
C ASN A 107 3.57 9.50 -18.28
N ASP A 108 3.37 9.66 -19.57
CA ASP A 108 2.44 8.83 -20.34
C ASP A 108 2.79 7.36 -20.19
N PHE A 109 1.76 6.56 -20.00
CA PHE A 109 1.85 5.13 -19.76
C PHE A 109 0.57 4.46 -20.24
N ASP A 110 0.69 3.26 -20.81
CA ASP A 110 -0.44 2.41 -21.16
C ASP A 110 -0.17 0.97 -20.66
N ILE A 111 -1.17 0.36 -20.04
CA ILE A 111 -1.06 -1.00 -19.51
C ILE A 111 -0.82 -2.03 -20.61
N ASN A 112 -1.22 -1.73 -21.85
CA ASN A 112 -0.95 -2.55 -23.04
C ASN A 112 0.54 -2.81 -23.28
N LYS A 113 1.43 -1.99 -22.68
CA LYS A 113 2.89 -2.25 -22.65
C LYS A 113 3.25 -3.64 -22.13
N PHE A 114 2.39 -4.22 -21.29
CA PHE A 114 2.60 -5.56 -20.74
C PHE A 114 1.85 -6.65 -21.51
N ASN A 115 1.35 -6.37 -22.71
CA ASN A 115 0.51 -7.27 -23.52
C ASN A 115 -0.77 -7.72 -22.78
N ILE A 116 -1.36 -6.82 -21.99
CA ILE A 116 -2.64 -7.02 -21.32
C ILE A 116 -3.54 -5.80 -21.56
N ASP A 117 -4.78 -6.03 -21.98
CA ASP A 117 -5.76 -4.97 -22.21
C ASP A 117 -6.41 -4.49 -20.92
N LYS A 118 -6.46 -5.36 -19.92
CA LYS A 118 -7.06 -5.11 -18.61
C LYS A 118 -6.26 -5.78 -17.52
N ILE A 119 -6.32 -5.20 -16.33
CA ILE A 119 -5.74 -5.81 -15.12
C ILE A 119 -6.44 -7.15 -14.88
N PRO A 120 -5.72 -8.29 -14.82
CA PRO A 120 -6.32 -9.61 -14.60
C PRO A 120 -6.98 -9.71 -13.23
N ASP A 121 -7.94 -10.64 -13.08
CA ASP A 121 -8.58 -10.93 -11.81
C ASP A 121 -7.54 -11.35 -10.75
N GLY A 122 -7.68 -10.78 -9.55
CA GLY A 122 -6.75 -11.00 -8.46
C GLY A 122 -5.43 -10.25 -8.56
N TYR A 123 -5.29 -9.31 -9.52
CA TYR A 123 -4.12 -8.44 -9.67
C TYR A 123 -4.50 -6.98 -9.50
N TYR A 124 -3.53 -6.18 -9.11
CA TYR A 124 -3.67 -4.74 -8.87
C TYR A 124 -2.54 -3.97 -9.53
N PHE A 125 -2.82 -2.76 -9.97
CA PHE A 125 -1.81 -1.83 -10.47
C PHE A 125 -1.51 -0.81 -9.37
N VAL A 126 -0.29 -0.81 -8.86
CA VAL A 126 0.11 0.03 -7.74
C VAL A 126 1.17 1.04 -8.17
N MET A 127 1.09 2.26 -7.65
CA MET A 127 2.07 3.31 -7.93
C MET A 127 2.54 4.01 -6.67
N GLY A 128 3.72 4.61 -6.74
CA GLY A 128 4.17 5.56 -5.75
C GLY A 128 3.57 6.94 -6.00
N ASP A 129 3.36 7.71 -4.94
CA ASP A 129 2.91 9.10 -5.06
C ASP A 129 4.03 10.01 -5.58
N ASN A 130 5.29 9.64 -5.35
CA ASN A 130 6.46 10.23 -6.02
C ASN A 130 6.61 9.66 -7.43
N ARG A 131 5.82 10.16 -8.36
CA ARG A 131 5.66 9.65 -9.73
C ARG A 131 6.95 9.54 -10.52
N THR A 132 7.90 10.41 -10.27
CA THR A 132 9.20 10.45 -10.97
C THR A 132 10.27 9.62 -10.29
N ASN A 133 10.06 9.23 -9.00
CA ASN A 133 11.04 8.47 -8.23
C ASN A 133 10.37 7.29 -7.49
N SER A 134 9.83 6.35 -8.27
CA SER A 134 9.18 5.15 -7.73
C SER A 134 9.39 3.94 -8.64
N THR A 135 9.89 2.86 -8.05
CA THR A 135 9.80 1.53 -8.65
C THR A 135 8.43 0.96 -8.31
N ASP A 136 7.54 0.90 -9.30
CA ASP A 136 6.15 0.49 -9.13
C ASP A 136 5.61 -0.24 -10.37
N SER A 137 4.30 -0.46 -10.46
CA SER A 137 3.70 -1.27 -11.52
C SER A 137 4.00 -0.81 -12.94
N ARG A 138 4.40 0.43 -13.15
CA ARG A 138 4.88 0.90 -14.47
C ARG A 138 6.16 0.19 -14.92
N ILE A 139 6.90 -0.37 -13.97
CA ILE A 139 8.17 -1.09 -14.18
C ILE A 139 8.01 -2.57 -13.88
N ILE A 140 7.41 -2.92 -12.73
CA ILE A 140 7.33 -4.30 -12.23
C ILE A 140 6.11 -5.07 -12.73
N GLY A 141 5.18 -4.41 -13.45
CA GLY A 141 3.91 -4.99 -13.88
C GLY A 141 2.87 -5.05 -12.77
N VAL A 142 1.75 -5.72 -13.05
CA VAL A 142 0.65 -5.89 -12.12
C VAL A 142 1.03 -6.79 -10.95
N VAL A 143 0.52 -6.46 -9.75
CA VAL A 143 0.85 -7.14 -8.49
C VAL A 143 -0.26 -8.11 -8.11
N PRO A 144 0.02 -9.39 -7.89
CA PRO A 144 -1.00 -10.34 -7.44
C PRO A 144 -1.44 -10.03 -5.99
N SER A 145 -2.73 -10.17 -5.70
CA SER A 145 -3.34 -9.90 -4.39
C SER A 145 -2.65 -10.62 -3.22
N LYS A 146 -2.14 -11.83 -3.46
CA LYS A 146 -1.37 -12.60 -2.47
C LYS A 146 -0.10 -11.91 -2.00
N ASN A 147 0.45 -11.00 -2.81
CA ASN A 147 1.63 -10.22 -2.47
C ASN A 147 1.29 -8.92 -1.73
N ILE A 148 0.02 -8.51 -1.68
CA ILE A 148 -0.43 -7.39 -0.87
C ILE A 148 -0.60 -7.89 0.56
N LEU A 149 0.22 -7.37 1.47
CA LEU A 149 0.24 -7.80 2.86
C LEU A 149 -0.91 -7.21 3.68
N GLY A 150 -1.48 -6.09 3.24
CA GLY A 150 -2.62 -5.40 3.84
C GLY A 150 -2.63 -3.91 3.51
N ILE A 151 -3.60 -3.21 4.09
CA ILE A 151 -3.81 -1.77 3.95
C ILE A 151 -3.10 -1.02 5.07
N THR A 152 -2.60 0.16 4.77
CA THR A 152 -2.04 1.09 5.76
C THR A 152 -2.59 2.49 5.53
N ASP A 153 -3.39 2.95 6.46
CA ASP A 153 -4.07 4.26 6.42
C ASP A 153 -3.81 5.09 7.69
N PHE A 154 -2.88 4.65 8.55
CA PHE A 154 -2.61 5.30 9.82
C PHE A 154 -1.12 5.37 10.11
N SER A 155 -0.62 6.59 10.37
CA SER A 155 0.75 6.85 10.82
C SER A 155 0.83 6.84 12.35
N LEU A 156 1.77 6.05 12.90
CA LEU A 156 2.05 5.95 14.33
C LEU A 156 3.17 6.91 14.77
N PHE A 157 4.13 7.17 13.89
CA PHE A 157 5.31 7.98 14.17
C PHE A 157 5.86 8.57 12.88
N PRO A 158 6.41 9.78 12.89
CA PRO A 158 6.58 10.69 14.04
C PRO A 158 5.25 11.28 14.52
N PHE A 159 5.21 11.77 15.77
CA PHE A 159 3.98 12.25 16.39
C PHE A 159 3.32 13.45 15.69
N ASN A 160 4.09 14.21 14.90
CA ASN A 160 3.53 15.31 14.10
C ASN A 160 2.76 14.83 12.85
N THR A 161 2.89 13.56 12.47
CA THR A 161 2.12 12.91 11.39
C THR A 161 1.15 11.86 11.94
N PHE A 162 1.01 11.77 13.27
CA PHE A 162 0.12 10.79 13.92
C PHE A 162 -1.33 10.97 13.46
N GLY A 163 -1.91 9.92 12.92
CA GLY A 163 -3.30 9.94 12.47
C GLY A 163 -3.50 9.25 11.12
N LYS A 164 -4.68 9.49 10.55
CA LYS A 164 -5.02 8.95 9.22
C LYS A 164 -4.15 9.57 8.14
N VAL A 165 -3.64 8.71 7.27
CA VAL A 165 -2.99 9.08 6.01
C VAL A 165 -4.05 9.06 4.91
N LYS A 166 -4.08 10.12 4.11
CA LYS A 166 -5.03 10.27 3.00
C LYS A 166 -4.34 10.12 1.65
#